data_a1fb71e032714e4bcb3924a3a1d362ca
#
_entry.id   a1fb71e032714e4bcb3924a3a1d362ca
#
_cell.length_a   1.000
_cell.length_b   1.000
_cell.length_c   1.000
_cell.angle_alpha   90.00
_cell.angle_beta   90.00
_cell.angle_gamma   90.00
#
_symmetry.space_group_name_H-M   'P 1'
#
loop_
_entity.id
_entity.type
_entity.pdbx_description
1 polymer ?
#
loop_
_entity_poly.entity_id
_entity_poly.type
_entity_poly.pdbx_seq_one_letter_code
_entity_poly.pdbx_strand_id
1 'polypeptide(L)'
;MVAPIGKGQRGLIVAQPKTGKTILISKIANAIRRNHPNTVLIILLIDERPEEVTDMKRSVDAEVIASTFDEGPERHVQVSDMALAKAQRLVECGKDVVILLDSITRLGRAHNAVIPHSGKILSGGVDSNALRKPKKFFGAARNTEEGGSLSIIATALIDTGSKMDGVIFEEFKGTGNMELVLDRELSDRRIYPAFNIVKSGTRKEELLLSDQHLSRMWILRKMLGEMSTEQALSLIHISEPTRRLNL
;
A
#
# COMPACT_ATOMS: atom_id res chain seq x y z
N MET A 1 10.12 6.14 -9.62
CA MET A 1 10.75 5.43 -10.75
C MET A 1 10.39 3.95 -10.76
N VAL A 2 10.68 3.15 -9.74
CA VAL A 2 10.51 1.67 -9.79
C VAL A 2 9.04 1.22 -9.86
N ALA A 3 8.16 1.86 -9.12
CA ALA A 3 6.72 1.59 -9.11
C ALA A 3 5.96 2.93 -9.05
N PRO A 4 5.74 3.60 -10.19
CA PRO A 4 5.04 4.87 -10.21
C PRO A 4 3.60 4.70 -9.73
N ILE A 5 3.11 5.70 -9.00
CA ILE A 5 1.75 5.75 -8.45
C ILE A 5 0.99 6.83 -9.21
N GLY A 6 -0.13 6.43 -9.82
CA GLY A 6 -1.04 7.34 -10.51
C GLY A 6 -2.35 7.57 -9.75
N LYS A 7 -3.13 8.54 -10.21
CA LYS A 7 -4.50 8.73 -9.72
C LYS A 7 -5.35 7.52 -10.08
N GLY A 8 -6.19 7.07 -9.14
CA GLY A 8 -6.99 5.86 -9.32
C GLY A 8 -6.23 4.54 -9.11
N GLN A 9 -4.99 4.58 -8.63
CA GLN A 9 -4.14 3.42 -8.43
C GLN A 9 -4.65 2.46 -7.36
N ARG A 10 -4.53 1.15 -7.62
CA ARG A 10 -4.69 0.08 -6.65
C ARG A 10 -3.33 -0.55 -6.39
N GLY A 11 -2.63 -0.03 -5.39
CA GLY A 11 -1.26 -0.45 -5.08
C GLY A 11 -1.18 -1.38 -3.87
N LEU A 12 -0.32 -2.39 -3.96
CA LEU A 12 0.04 -3.24 -2.84
C LEU A 12 1.51 -2.99 -2.44
N ILE A 13 1.72 -2.72 -1.17
CA ILE A 13 3.04 -2.77 -0.54
C ILE A 13 3.15 -4.12 0.15
N VAL A 14 3.85 -5.04 -0.49
CA VAL A 14 4.03 -6.41 0.01
C VAL A 14 5.15 -6.42 1.02
N ALA A 15 4.83 -6.72 2.27
CA ALA A 15 5.75 -6.58 3.38
C ALA A 15 5.87 -7.84 4.25
N GLN A 16 7.09 -8.28 4.47
CA GLN A 16 7.41 -9.22 5.55
C GLN A 16 7.48 -8.47 6.89
N PRO A 17 7.34 -9.15 8.03
CA PRO A 17 7.55 -8.53 9.34
C PRO A 17 8.93 -7.87 9.45
N LYS A 18 9.00 -6.68 10.08
CA LYS A 18 10.24 -5.92 10.36
C LYS A 18 10.97 -5.37 9.12
N THR A 19 10.31 -5.15 8.00
CA THR A 19 10.91 -4.61 6.77
C THR A 19 10.84 -3.07 6.64
N GLY A 20 10.38 -2.37 7.68
CA GLY A 20 10.27 -0.90 7.65
C GLY A 20 9.01 -0.38 6.95
N LYS A 21 7.94 -1.18 6.88
CA LYS A 21 6.64 -0.86 6.30
C LYS A 21 6.10 0.51 6.73
N THR A 22 6.00 0.76 8.04
CA THR A 22 5.43 1.99 8.62
C THR A 22 6.23 3.24 8.23
N ILE A 23 7.57 3.13 8.23
CA ILE A 23 8.46 4.22 7.80
C ILE A 23 8.24 4.53 6.31
N LEU A 24 8.07 3.51 5.49
CA LEU A 24 7.82 3.69 4.06
C LEU A 24 6.47 4.39 3.81
N ILE A 25 5.41 3.99 4.52
CA ILE A 25 4.10 4.63 4.43
C ILE A 25 4.20 6.12 4.80
N SER A 26 4.87 6.46 5.91
CA SER A 26 5.09 7.86 6.31
C SER A 26 5.85 8.65 5.23
N LYS A 27 6.88 8.06 4.61
CA LYS A 27 7.62 8.71 3.52
C LYS A 27 6.76 8.92 2.27
N ILE A 28 5.94 7.94 1.89
CA ILE A 28 4.99 8.07 0.77
C ILE A 28 3.97 9.17 1.08
N ALA A 29 3.40 9.18 2.28
CA ALA A 29 2.44 10.18 2.72
C ALA A 29 3.01 11.60 2.64
N ASN A 30 4.21 11.81 3.21
CA ASN A 30 4.89 13.10 3.18
C ASN A 30 5.26 13.53 1.74
N ALA A 31 5.65 12.59 0.87
CA ALA A 31 5.92 12.87 -0.54
C ALA A 31 4.64 13.30 -1.29
N ILE A 32 3.51 12.65 -1.03
CA ILE A 32 2.21 13.04 -1.61
C ILE A 32 1.84 14.45 -1.16
N ARG A 33 1.93 14.75 0.14
CA ARG A 33 1.62 16.09 0.66
C ARG A 33 2.49 17.18 0.04
N ARG A 34 3.79 16.91 -0.12
CA ARG A 34 4.73 17.87 -0.71
C ARG A 34 4.47 18.11 -2.19
N ASN A 35 4.22 17.05 -2.96
CA ASN A 35 4.12 17.12 -4.41
C ASN A 35 2.69 17.45 -4.88
N HIS A 36 1.67 17.08 -4.10
CA HIS A 36 0.25 17.22 -4.41
C HIS A 36 -0.54 17.78 -3.22
N PRO A 37 -0.34 19.04 -2.83
CA PRO A 37 -0.91 19.63 -1.60
C PRO A 37 -2.45 19.65 -1.61
N ASN A 38 -3.07 19.66 -2.79
CA ASN A 38 -4.53 19.66 -2.95
C ASN A 38 -5.18 18.27 -2.83
N THR A 39 -4.37 17.21 -2.78
CA THR A 39 -4.87 15.84 -2.61
C THR A 39 -5.30 15.59 -1.18
N VAL A 40 -6.49 15.05 -0.98
CA VAL A 40 -6.94 14.61 0.34
C VAL A 40 -6.25 13.29 0.68
N LEU A 41 -5.47 13.29 1.76
CA LEU A 41 -4.72 12.12 2.22
C LEU A 41 -5.34 11.56 3.49
N ILE A 42 -5.77 10.29 3.42
CA ILE A 42 -6.31 9.53 4.54
C ILE A 42 -5.35 8.37 4.82
N ILE A 43 -4.93 8.23 6.08
CA ILE A 43 -4.19 7.06 6.55
C ILE A 43 -5.12 6.22 7.39
N LEU A 44 -5.38 4.99 6.95
CA LEU A 44 -6.26 4.04 7.63
C LEU A 44 -5.43 2.93 8.26
N LEU A 45 -5.42 2.90 9.59
CA LEU A 45 -4.68 1.93 10.39
C LEU A 45 -5.65 0.94 11.02
N ILE A 46 -5.54 -0.34 10.66
CA ILE A 46 -6.42 -1.41 11.14
C ILE A 46 -5.62 -2.43 11.94
N ASP A 47 -6.04 -2.65 13.20
CA ASP A 47 -5.41 -3.62 14.11
C ASP A 47 -3.91 -3.28 14.33
N GLU A 48 -3.57 -1.98 14.34
CA GLU A 48 -2.22 -1.50 14.63
C GLU A 48 -2.08 -1.07 16.09
N ARG A 49 -0.85 -0.89 16.55
CA ARG A 49 -0.57 -0.52 17.94
C ARG A 49 -0.88 0.94 18.20
N PRO A 50 -1.40 1.32 19.41
CA PRO A 50 -1.70 2.71 19.75
C PRO A 50 -0.51 3.66 19.60
N GLU A 51 0.70 3.18 19.93
CA GLU A 51 1.93 3.96 19.76
C GLU A 51 2.23 4.24 18.29
N GLU A 52 2.02 3.27 17.37
CA GLU A 52 2.20 3.47 15.93
C GLU A 52 1.18 4.46 15.35
N VAL A 53 -0.06 4.43 15.86
CA VAL A 53 -1.10 5.41 15.51
C VAL A 53 -0.69 6.81 15.94
N THR A 54 -0.17 6.95 17.16
CA THR A 54 0.28 8.24 17.71
C THR A 54 1.47 8.78 16.91
N ASP A 55 2.44 7.95 16.58
CA ASP A 55 3.62 8.34 15.80
C ASP A 55 3.22 8.76 14.39
N MET A 56 2.29 8.05 13.76
CA MET A 56 1.77 8.41 12.44
C MET A 56 1.08 9.79 12.46
N LYS A 57 0.22 10.05 13.47
CA LYS A 57 -0.44 11.36 13.64
C LYS A 57 0.54 12.52 13.85
N ARG A 58 1.71 12.26 14.43
CA ARG A 58 2.74 13.28 14.66
C ARG A 58 3.65 13.50 13.47
N SER A 59 3.88 12.45 12.67
CA SER A 59 4.89 12.44 11.59
C SER A 59 4.36 12.84 10.23
N VAL A 60 3.02 12.86 10.04
CA VAL A 60 2.41 13.09 8.73
C VAL A 60 1.26 14.09 8.85
N ASP A 61 1.22 15.08 7.95
CA ASP A 61 0.08 15.99 7.77
C ASP A 61 -1.01 15.30 6.93
N ALA A 62 -1.79 14.44 7.58
CA ALA A 62 -2.87 13.67 6.96
C ALA A 62 -3.97 13.38 7.98
N GLU A 63 -5.15 13.05 7.50
CA GLU A 63 -6.20 12.52 8.36
C GLU A 63 -5.90 11.06 8.71
N VAL A 64 -5.59 10.78 9.98
CA VAL A 64 -5.33 9.43 10.48
C VAL A 64 -6.58 8.87 11.14
N ILE A 65 -7.18 7.87 10.49
CA ILE A 65 -8.31 7.08 10.99
C ILE A 65 -7.75 5.73 11.44
N ALA A 66 -8.07 5.31 12.65
CA ALA A 66 -7.49 4.09 13.20
C ALA A 66 -8.51 3.28 13.99
N SER A 67 -8.30 1.96 13.99
CA SER A 67 -8.85 1.03 14.95
C SER A 67 -7.71 0.14 15.43
N THR A 68 -7.42 0.22 16.73
CA THR A 68 -6.24 -0.39 17.37
C THR A 68 -6.49 -1.84 17.76
N PHE A 69 -5.44 -2.61 18.02
CA PHE A 69 -5.50 -4.06 18.25
C PHE A 69 -6.33 -4.47 19.47
N ASP A 70 -6.57 -3.56 20.41
CA ASP A 70 -7.42 -3.73 21.58
C ASP A 70 -8.93 -3.61 21.28
N GLU A 71 -9.28 -3.13 20.09
CA GLU A 71 -10.68 -3.08 19.63
C GLU A 71 -11.08 -4.38 18.91
N GLY A 72 -12.39 -4.68 18.91
CA GLY A 72 -12.92 -5.88 18.27
C GLY A 72 -12.93 -5.82 16.73
N PRO A 73 -13.04 -6.98 16.05
CA PRO A 73 -13.04 -7.05 14.59
C PRO A 73 -14.21 -6.29 13.93
N GLU A 74 -15.36 -6.19 14.62
CA GLU A 74 -16.51 -5.40 14.17
C GLU A 74 -16.13 -3.92 14.03
N ARG A 75 -15.33 -3.41 14.97
CA ARG A 75 -14.85 -2.02 14.95
C ARG A 75 -13.91 -1.79 13.79
N HIS A 76 -13.01 -2.72 13.51
CA HIS A 76 -12.11 -2.65 12.35
C HIS A 76 -12.89 -2.54 11.02
N VAL A 77 -13.95 -3.36 10.88
CA VAL A 77 -14.84 -3.33 9.72
C VAL A 77 -15.58 -1.99 9.63
N GLN A 78 -16.19 -1.55 10.74
CA GLN A 78 -16.95 -0.29 10.78
C GLN A 78 -16.08 0.91 10.39
N VAL A 79 -14.88 1.00 10.97
CA VAL A 79 -13.94 2.11 10.69
C VAL A 79 -13.50 2.12 9.23
N SER A 80 -13.25 0.94 8.65
CA SER A 80 -12.89 0.83 7.23
C SER A 80 -14.04 1.25 6.31
N ASP A 81 -15.27 0.83 6.60
CA ASP A 81 -16.45 1.19 5.82
C ASP A 81 -16.71 2.72 5.88
N MET A 82 -16.55 3.34 7.06
CA MET A 82 -16.65 4.78 7.23
C MET A 82 -15.59 5.55 6.45
N ALA A 83 -14.33 5.10 6.50
CA ALA A 83 -13.23 5.74 5.77
C ALA A 83 -13.46 5.67 4.26
N LEU A 84 -13.91 4.53 3.75
CA LEU A 84 -14.25 4.38 2.34
C LEU A 84 -15.42 5.28 1.92
N ALA A 85 -16.51 5.29 2.70
CA ALA A 85 -17.66 6.12 2.41
C ALA A 85 -17.29 7.61 2.38
N LYS A 86 -16.48 8.08 3.34
CA LYS A 86 -15.94 9.45 3.35
C LYS A 86 -15.14 9.74 2.09
N ALA A 87 -14.20 8.86 1.73
CA ALA A 87 -13.37 9.02 0.54
C ALA A 87 -14.22 9.12 -0.73
N GLN A 88 -15.24 8.26 -0.89
CA GLN A 88 -16.14 8.29 -2.04
C GLN A 88 -16.91 9.62 -2.13
N ARG A 89 -17.42 10.15 -1.01
CA ARG A 89 -18.10 11.47 -0.99
C ARG A 89 -17.16 12.60 -1.41
N LEU A 90 -15.91 12.56 -0.98
CA LEU A 90 -14.92 13.56 -1.41
C LEU A 90 -14.62 13.47 -2.90
N VAL A 91 -14.55 12.26 -3.46
CA VAL A 91 -14.37 12.06 -4.91
C VAL A 91 -15.59 12.57 -5.69
N GLU A 92 -16.81 12.31 -5.22
CA GLU A 92 -18.04 12.86 -5.80
C GLU A 92 -18.06 14.41 -5.81
N CYS A 93 -17.34 15.04 -4.85
CA CYS A 93 -17.09 16.49 -4.84
C CYS A 93 -15.90 16.92 -5.73
N GLY A 94 -15.42 16.06 -6.63
CA GLY A 94 -14.33 16.36 -7.55
C GLY A 94 -12.94 16.38 -6.91
N LYS A 95 -12.76 15.84 -5.70
CA LYS A 95 -11.45 15.80 -5.03
C LYS A 95 -10.65 14.55 -5.43
N ASP A 96 -9.32 14.73 -5.49
CA ASP A 96 -8.40 13.60 -5.55
C ASP A 96 -8.14 13.10 -4.14
N VAL A 97 -8.41 11.83 -3.90
CA VAL A 97 -8.28 11.20 -2.58
C VAL A 97 -7.29 10.04 -2.64
N VAL A 98 -6.40 9.97 -1.68
CA VAL A 98 -5.50 8.83 -1.49
C VAL A 98 -5.75 8.21 -0.12
N ILE A 99 -6.01 6.92 -0.09
CA ILE A 99 -6.05 6.11 1.14
C ILE A 99 -4.76 5.29 1.22
N LEU A 100 -4.00 5.48 2.29
CA LEU A 100 -2.90 4.59 2.66
C LEU A 100 -3.42 3.66 3.76
N LEU A 101 -3.60 2.38 3.42
CA LEU A 101 -4.16 1.37 4.34
C LEU A 101 -3.07 0.48 4.93
N ASP A 102 -2.97 0.43 6.22
CA ASP A 102 -2.13 -0.49 6.96
C ASP A 102 -2.97 -1.30 7.96
N SER A 103 -3.33 -2.56 7.70
CA SER A 103 -3.04 -3.37 6.52
C SER A 103 -4.32 -4.02 5.96
N ILE A 104 -4.30 -4.33 4.66
CA ILE A 104 -5.42 -5.08 4.02
C ILE A 104 -5.50 -6.51 4.53
N THR A 105 -4.38 -7.10 4.95
CA THR A 105 -4.34 -8.43 5.55
C THR A 105 -5.14 -8.47 6.84
N ARG A 106 -4.95 -7.48 7.72
CA ARG A 106 -5.69 -7.38 8.99
C ARG A 106 -7.15 -7.04 8.77
N LEU A 107 -7.46 -6.19 7.80
CA LEU A 107 -8.84 -5.94 7.37
C LEU A 107 -9.51 -7.23 6.86
N GLY A 108 -8.80 -8.05 6.08
CA GLY A 108 -9.27 -9.35 5.63
C GLY A 108 -9.56 -10.32 6.79
N ARG A 109 -8.66 -10.36 7.79
CA ARG A 109 -8.86 -11.16 9.01
C ARG A 109 -10.09 -10.69 9.81
N ALA A 110 -10.27 -9.38 9.98
CA ALA A 110 -11.42 -8.81 10.68
C ALA A 110 -12.74 -9.20 9.98
N HIS A 111 -12.79 -9.08 8.66
CA HIS A 111 -13.97 -9.53 7.90
C HIS A 111 -14.21 -11.02 8.01
N ASN A 112 -13.15 -11.85 8.04
CA ASN A 112 -13.29 -13.30 8.23
C ASN A 112 -13.84 -13.67 9.62
N ALA A 113 -13.51 -12.86 10.63
CA ALA A 113 -14.02 -13.07 11.99
C ALA A 113 -15.50 -12.65 12.15
N VAL A 114 -15.93 -11.60 11.44
CA VAL A 114 -17.28 -11.01 11.59
C VAL A 114 -18.32 -11.68 10.69
N ILE A 115 -17.91 -12.27 9.55
CA ILE A 115 -18.87 -12.83 8.61
C ILE A 115 -19.53 -14.10 9.15
N PRO A 116 -20.85 -14.29 8.97
CA PRO A 116 -21.48 -15.58 9.24
C PRO A 116 -20.86 -16.68 8.39
N HIS A 117 -20.57 -17.81 9.00
CA HIS A 117 -19.94 -18.95 8.30
C HIS A 117 -20.80 -19.43 7.13
N SER A 118 -20.23 -19.44 5.94
CA SER A 118 -20.90 -19.92 4.72
C SER A 118 -20.90 -21.45 4.61
N GLY A 119 -20.13 -22.14 5.43
CA GLY A 119 -19.88 -23.58 5.34
C GLY A 119 -18.84 -23.96 4.27
N LYS A 120 -18.33 -23.00 3.48
CA LYS A 120 -17.27 -23.18 2.47
C LYS A 120 -16.01 -22.47 2.92
N ILE A 121 -15.05 -23.23 3.41
CA ILE A 121 -13.77 -22.68 3.91
C ILE A 121 -12.68 -22.94 2.88
N LEU A 122 -11.98 -21.90 2.50
CA LEU A 122 -10.76 -21.95 1.69
C LEU A 122 -9.57 -22.40 2.55
N SER A 123 -8.44 -22.70 1.90
CA SER A 123 -7.21 -22.99 2.64
C SER A 123 -6.86 -21.85 3.62
N GLY A 124 -6.23 -22.19 4.73
CA GLY A 124 -5.89 -21.21 5.76
C GLY A 124 -7.05 -20.71 6.65
N GLY A 125 -8.24 -21.34 6.56
CA GLY A 125 -9.38 -21.00 7.41
C GLY A 125 -10.14 -19.72 6.98
N VAL A 126 -10.01 -19.31 5.73
CA VAL A 126 -10.73 -18.16 5.15
C VAL A 126 -12.10 -18.60 4.66
N ASP A 127 -13.18 -18.00 5.15
CA ASP A 127 -14.51 -18.22 4.58
C ASP A 127 -14.57 -17.67 3.14
N SER A 128 -15.23 -18.40 2.23
CA SER A 128 -15.31 -18.05 0.81
C SER A 128 -15.91 -16.67 0.54
N ASN A 129 -16.72 -16.15 1.47
CA ASN A 129 -17.36 -14.83 1.35
C ASN A 129 -16.61 -13.71 2.11
N ALA A 130 -15.63 -14.07 2.96
CA ALA A 130 -14.96 -13.13 3.85
C ALA A 130 -14.26 -11.98 3.11
N LEU A 131 -13.62 -12.27 1.99
CA LEU A 131 -12.83 -11.30 1.24
C LEU A 131 -13.65 -10.48 0.24
N ARG A 132 -14.95 -10.74 0.07
CA ARG A 132 -15.79 -10.01 -0.88
C ARG A 132 -15.86 -8.51 -0.58
N LYS A 133 -16.09 -8.12 0.67
CA LYS A 133 -16.13 -6.70 1.07
C LYS A 133 -14.74 -6.04 1.00
N PRO A 134 -13.66 -6.62 1.56
CA PRO A 134 -12.31 -6.09 1.40
C PRO A 134 -11.87 -5.93 -0.06
N LYS A 135 -12.23 -6.86 -0.94
CA LYS A 135 -12.00 -6.71 -2.40
C LYS A 135 -12.78 -5.54 -2.98
N LYS A 136 -14.05 -5.36 -2.57
CA LYS A 136 -14.86 -4.21 -2.99
C LYS A 136 -14.24 -2.89 -2.51
N PHE A 137 -13.73 -2.86 -1.28
CA PHE A 137 -13.00 -1.72 -0.72
C PHE A 137 -11.80 -1.39 -1.61
N PHE A 138 -10.90 -2.33 -1.83
CA PHE A 138 -9.69 -2.11 -2.63
C PHE A 138 -10.01 -1.82 -4.10
N GLY A 139 -11.02 -2.48 -4.65
CA GLY A 139 -11.51 -2.27 -6.02
C GLY A 139 -12.26 -0.96 -6.24
N ALA A 140 -12.57 -0.20 -5.19
CA ALA A 140 -13.17 1.12 -5.30
C ALA A 140 -12.22 2.17 -5.89
N ALA A 141 -10.90 1.93 -5.83
CA ALA A 141 -9.91 2.83 -6.39
C ALA A 141 -10.06 2.93 -7.92
N ARG A 142 -10.29 4.15 -8.39
CA ARG A 142 -10.49 4.51 -9.79
C ARG A 142 -10.31 6.00 -10.03
N ASN A 143 -10.06 6.36 -11.27
CA ASN A 143 -10.19 7.72 -11.76
C ASN A 143 -11.60 7.89 -12.33
N THR A 144 -12.29 9.00 -12.06
CA THR A 144 -13.65 9.24 -12.55
C THR A 144 -13.65 10.18 -13.75
N GLU A 145 -14.58 10.00 -14.67
CA GLU A 145 -14.68 10.83 -15.88
C GLU A 145 -15.16 12.24 -15.57
N GLU A 146 -15.99 12.38 -14.53
CA GLU A 146 -16.58 13.66 -14.08
C GLU A 146 -15.63 14.51 -13.22
N GLY A 147 -14.43 14.00 -12.97
CA GLY A 147 -13.42 14.63 -12.12
C GLY A 147 -13.34 14.01 -10.73
N GLY A 148 -12.16 14.14 -10.12
CA GLY A 148 -11.82 13.45 -8.88
C GLY A 148 -11.26 12.04 -9.11
N SER A 149 -10.55 11.53 -8.12
CA SER A 149 -9.98 10.19 -8.16
C SER A 149 -9.87 9.58 -6.76
N LEU A 150 -9.96 8.26 -6.68
CA LEU A 150 -9.65 7.50 -5.47
C LEU A 150 -8.48 6.58 -5.76
N SER A 151 -7.36 6.78 -5.07
CA SER A 151 -6.22 5.86 -5.07
C SER A 151 -6.15 5.13 -3.73
N ILE A 152 -5.92 3.83 -3.74
CA ILE A 152 -5.78 3.03 -2.52
C ILE A 152 -4.44 2.29 -2.59
N ILE A 153 -3.55 2.60 -1.66
CA ILE A 153 -2.28 1.92 -1.49
C ILE A 153 -2.33 1.17 -0.16
N ALA A 154 -2.36 -0.14 -0.23
CA ALA A 154 -2.54 -0.99 0.93
C ALA A 154 -1.31 -1.85 1.20
N THR A 155 -0.96 -2.05 2.47
CA THR A 155 0.05 -3.03 2.83
C THR A 155 -0.56 -4.42 2.91
N ALA A 156 0.14 -5.38 2.35
CA ALA A 156 -0.18 -6.80 2.45
C ALA A 156 0.96 -7.53 3.19
N LEU A 157 0.61 -8.24 4.24
CA LEU A 157 1.58 -8.96 5.05
C LEU A 157 1.80 -10.37 4.48
N ILE A 158 3.06 -10.74 4.32
CA ILE A 158 3.49 -12.08 3.87
C ILE A 158 4.50 -12.66 4.84
N ASP A 159 4.73 -13.97 4.77
CA ASP A 159 5.71 -14.69 5.60
C ASP A 159 5.54 -14.44 7.11
N THR A 160 4.31 -14.32 7.55
CA THR A 160 3.94 -14.13 8.95
C THR A 160 3.85 -15.45 9.74
N GLY A 161 4.02 -16.58 9.05
CA GLY A 161 3.74 -17.92 9.60
C GLY A 161 2.26 -18.31 9.54
N SER A 162 1.36 -17.41 9.16
CA SER A 162 -0.09 -17.67 9.03
C SER A 162 -0.44 -18.08 7.60
N LYS A 163 -1.01 -19.27 7.42
CA LYS A 163 -1.54 -19.70 6.11
C LYS A 163 -2.67 -18.79 5.62
N MET A 164 -3.44 -18.21 6.54
CA MET A 164 -4.52 -17.27 6.23
C MET A 164 -3.99 -16.04 5.49
N ASP A 165 -2.86 -15.47 5.94
CA ASP A 165 -2.29 -14.27 5.33
C ASP A 165 -1.81 -14.52 3.89
N GLY A 166 -1.27 -15.70 3.63
CA GLY A 166 -0.90 -16.12 2.29
C GLY A 166 -2.10 -16.17 1.36
N VAL A 167 -3.22 -16.75 1.81
CA VAL A 167 -4.48 -16.79 1.04
C VAL A 167 -5.01 -15.38 0.79
N ILE A 168 -5.05 -14.53 1.82
CA ILE A 168 -5.49 -13.14 1.69
C ILE A 168 -4.60 -12.42 0.66
N PHE A 169 -3.28 -12.54 0.76
CA PHE A 169 -2.35 -11.91 -0.19
C PHE A 169 -2.62 -12.32 -1.63
N GLU A 170 -2.70 -13.64 -1.92
CA GLU A 170 -2.95 -14.13 -3.29
C GLU A 170 -4.28 -13.59 -3.86
N GLU A 171 -5.32 -13.48 -3.03
CA GLU A 171 -6.62 -12.95 -3.43
C GLU A 171 -6.58 -11.44 -3.78
N PHE A 172 -5.69 -10.66 -3.16
CA PHE A 172 -5.52 -9.23 -3.46
C PHE A 172 -4.50 -8.95 -4.56
N LYS A 173 -3.48 -9.81 -4.73
CA LYS A 173 -2.47 -9.70 -5.77
C LYS A 173 -3.10 -9.61 -7.17
N GLY A 174 -4.15 -10.41 -7.44
CA GLY A 174 -4.89 -10.35 -8.68
C GLY A 174 -5.73 -9.08 -8.90
N THR A 175 -6.03 -8.34 -7.83
CA THR A 175 -6.87 -7.13 -7.87
C THR A 175 -6.02 -5.85 -8.03
N GLY A 176 -4.80 -5.86 -7.54
CA GLY A 176 -3.86 -4.74 -7.63
C GLY A 176 -3.32 -4.51 -9.05
N ASN A 177 -2.90 -3.29 -9.33
CA ASN A 177 -2.22 -2.92 -10.57
C ASN A 177 -0.85 -2.25 -10.34
N MET A 178 -0.37 -2.25 -9.10
CA MET A 178 0.96 -1.82 -8.69
C MET A 178 1.40 -2.67 -7.49
N GLU A 179 2.62 -3.14 -7.50
CA GLU A 179 3.23 -3.88 -6.40
C GLU A 179 4.58 -3.26 -6.04
N LEU A 180 4.77 -3.00 -4.74
CA LEU A 180 6.06 -2.62 -4.17
C LEU A 180 6.45 -3.67 -3.13
N VAL A 181 7.40 -4.52 -3.47
CA VAL A 181 7.79 -5.67 -2.65
C VAL A 181 8.95 -5.30 -1.74
N LEU A 182 8.73 -5.36 -0.42
CA LEU A 182 9.79 -5.17 0.56
C LEU A 182 10.61 -6.45 0.71
N ASP A 183 11.89 -6.27 0.99
CA ASP A 183 12.89 -7.35 1.08
C ASP A 183 13.49 -7.36 2.49
N ARG A 184 13.35 -8.52 3.16
CA ARG A 184 13.82 -8.67 4.54
C ARG A 184 15.32 -8.75 4.63
N GLU A 185 15.99 -9.37 3.66
CA GLU A 185 17.46 -9.51 3.68
C GLU A 185 18.14 -8.13 3.64
N LEU A 186 17.57 -7.19 2.86
CA LEU A 186 18.04 -5.81 2.83
C LEU A 186 17.80 -5.09 4.17
N SER A 187 16.64 -5.32 4.77
CA SER A 187 16.32 -4.73 6.07
C SER A 187 17.24 -5.27 7.18
N ASP A 188 17.52 -6.57 7.18
CA ASP A 188 18.42 -7.20 8.14
C ASP A 188 19.86 -6.65 8.00
N ARG A 189 20.27 -6.26 6.79
CA ARG A 189 21.53 -5.55 6.49
C ARG A 189 21.47 -4.03 6.70
N ARG A 190 20.33 -3.49 7.19
CA ARG A 190 20.12 -2.05 7.40
C ARG A 190 20.17 -1.20 6.15
N ILE A 191 19.89 -1.77 4.98
CA ILE A 191 19.78 -1.07 3.70
C ILE A 191 18.33 -0.61 3.52
N TYR A 192 18.08 0.71 3.56
CA TYR A 192 16.75 1.30 3.45
C TYR A 192 16.68 2.36 2.36
N PRO A 193 15.52 2.49 1.66
CA PRO A 193 14.30 1.68 1.77
C PRO A 193 14.52 0.26 1.26
N ALA A 194 14.14 -0.74 2.06
CA ALA A 194 14.41 -2.15 1.81
C ALA A 194 13.39 -2.75 0.83
N PHE A 195 13.40 -2.36 -0.44
CA PHE A 195 12.49 -2.92 -1.43
C PHE A 195 13.24 -3.64 -2.57
N ASN A 196 12.60 -4.66 -3.10
CA ASN A 196 13.09 -5.43 -4.21
C ASN A 196 12.68 -4.78 -5.53
N ILE A 197 13.65 -4.22 -6.26
CA ILE A 197 13.42 -3.46 -7.49
C ILE A 197 12.87 -4.36 -8.59
N VAL A 198 13.38 -5.58 -8.70
CA VAL A 198 13.03 -6.51 -9.77
C VAL A 198 11.60 -7.03 -9.61
N LYS A 199 11.17 -7.27 -8.36
CA LYS A 199 9.83 -7.76 -8.03
C LYS A 199 8.78 -6.65 -7.96
N SER A 200 9.20 -5.37 -7.97
CA SER A 200 8.31 -4.21 -7.85
C SER A 200 8.00 -3.62 -9.21
N GLY A 201 6.78 -3.12 -9.39
CA GLY A 201 6.38 -2.49 -10.65
C GLY A 201 4.94 -2.03 -10.67
N THR A 202 4.57 -1.28 -11.70
CA THR A 202 3.22 -0.80 -11.97
C THR A 202 2.79 -1.31 -13.35
N ARG A 203 1.57 -1.84 -13.44
CA ARG A 203 0.97 -2.22 -14.72
C ARG A 203 0.61 -0.95 -15.50
N LYS A 204 0.84 -0.99 -16.82
CA LYS A 204 0.57 0.15 -17.73
C LYS A 204 1.29 1.44 -17.28
N GLU A 205 2.56 1.31 -16.91
CA GLU A 205 3.38 2.46 -16.49
C GLU A 205 3.57 3.49 -17.61
N GLU A 206 3.34 3.10 -18.87
CA GLU A 206 3.30 3.97 -20.04
C GLU A 206 2.23 5.06 -19.96
N LEU A 207 1.18 4.86 -19.15
CA LEU A 207 0.16 5.89 -18.90
C LEU A 207 0.60 6.94 -17.87
N LEU A 208 1.68 6.68 -17.15
CA LEU A 208 2.17 7.51 -16.04
C LEU A 208 3.50 8.19 -16.35
N LEU A 209 4.24 7.68 -17.31
CA LEU A 209 5.58 8.13 -17.65
C LEU A 209 5.63 8.61 -19.11
N SER A 210 6.44 9.64 -19.38
CA SER A 210 6.74 10.01 -20.77
C SER A 210 7.60 8.95 -21.46
N ASP A 211 7.53 8.86 -22.80
CA ASP A 211 8.27 7.86 -23.59
C ASP A 211 9.78 7.87 -23.29
N GLN A 212 10.34 9.06 -23.06
CA GLN A 212 11.75 9.20 -22.68
C GLN A 212 12.05 8.57 -21.31
N HIS A 213 11.18 8.80 -20.32
CA HIS A 213 11.34 8.21 -18.99
C HIS A 213 11.11 6.71 -19.02
N LEU A 214 10.12 6.26 -19.79
CA LEU A 214 9.81 4.85 -19.96
C LEU A 214 10.98 4.07 -20.56
N SER A 215 11.55 4.56 -21.65
CA SER A 215 12.71 3.94 -22.30
C SER A 215 13.92 3.85 -21.36
N ARG A 216 14.21 4.92 -20.61
CA ARG A 216 15.30 4.93 -19.62
C ARG A 216 15.04 3.94 -18.49
N MET A 217 13.78 3.82 -18.04
CA MET A 217 13.38 2.87 -17.00
C MET A 217 13.56 1.43 -17.44
N TRP A 218 13.22 1.11 -18.68
CA TRP A 218 13.40 -0.25 -19.20
C TRP A 218 14.86 -0.64 -19.30
N ILE A 219 15.72 0.26 -19.78
CA ILE A 219 17.17 0.03 -19.81
C ILE A 219 17.69 -0.17 -18.40
N LEU A 220 17.31 0.70 -17.46
CA LEU A 220 17.72 0.60 -16.06
C LEU A 220 17.27 -0.73 -15.43
N ARG A 221 16.01 -1.14 -15.60
CA ARG A 221 15.51 -2.40 -15.08
C ARG A 221 16.24 -3.61 -15.65
N LYS A 222 16.60 -3.58 -16.94
CA LYS A 222 17.39 -4.66 -17.54
C LYS A 222 18.75 -4.78 -16.88
N MET A 223 19.44 -3.66 -16.68
CA MET A 223 20.73 -3.63 -15.99
C MET A 223 20.62 -4.10 -14.53
N LEU A 224 19.60 -3.62 -13.81
CA LEU A 224 19.37 -3.98 -12.40
C LEU A 224 18.96 -5.44 -12.22
N GLY A 225 18.31 -6.05 -13.22
CA GLY A 225 17.91 -7.46 -13.21
C GLY A 225 19.09 -8.44 -13.28
N GLU A 226 20.24 -8.00 -13.77
CA GLU A 226 21.48 -8.77 -13.82
C GLU A 226 22.32 -8.66 -12.54
N MET A 227 21.94 -7.75 -11.63
CA MET A 227 22.66 -7.45 -10.38
C MET A 227 21.99 -8.13 -9.17
N SER A 228 22.74 -8.29 -8.09
CA SER A 228 22.13 -8.64 -6.79
C SER A 228 21.23 -7.47 -6.32
N THR A 229 20.20 -7.77 -5.53
CA THR A 229 19.26 -6.76 -5.00
C THR A 229 19.98 -5.64 -4.25
N GLU A 230 21.07 -5.96 -3.54
CA GLU A 230 21.91 -5.02 -2.81
C GLU A 230 22.67 -4.08 -3.75
N GLN A 231 23.31 -4.62 -4.78
CA GLN A 231 24.03 -3.83 -5.81
C GLN A 231 23.07 -2.91 -6.57
N ALA A 232 21.89 -3.43 -6.93
CA ALA A 232 20.87 -2.66 -7.61
C ALA A 232 20.38 -1.47 -6.78
N LEU A 233 20.15 -1.64 -5.49
CA LEU A 233 19.78 -0.54 -4.58
C LEU A 233 20.92 0.47 -4.38
N SER A 234 22.15 -0.01 -4.21
CA SER A 234 23.31 0.85 -4.07
C SER A 234 23.48 1.76 -5.29
N LEU A 235 23.32 1.20 -6.49
CA LEU A 235 23.40 1.97 -7.75
C LEU A 235 22.33 3.06 -7.82
N ILE A 236 21.10 2.78 -7.40
CA ILE A 236 20.01 3.78 -7.37
C ILE A 236 20.35 4.90 -6.38
N HIS A 237 20.81 4.57 -5.18
CA HIS A 237 21.21 5.58 -4.18
C HIS A 237 22.36 6.47 -4.64
N ILE A 238 23.31 5.92 -5.41
CA ILE A 238 24.43 6.70 -5.98
C ILE A 238 23.95 7.57 -7.15
N SER A 239 23.02 7.08 -7.96
CA SER A 239 22.53 7.78 -9.15
C SER A 239 21.42 8.81 -8.86
N GLU A 240 20.71 8.70 -7.74
CA GLU A 240 19.83 9.77 -7.26
C GLU A 240 20.70 10.86 -6.64
N PRO A 241 20.81 12.07 -7.26
CA PRO A 241 21.47 13.17 -6.60
C PRO A 241 20.71 13.43 -5.31
N THR A 242 21.37 13.17 -4.19
CA THR A 242 20.90 13.61 -2.88
C THR A 242 20.70 15.12 -3.00
N ARG A 243 19.49 15.59 -3.26
CA ARG A 243 19.12 16.97 -2.96
C ARG A 243 19.32 17.06 -1.44
N ARG A 244 20.53 17.52 -1.07
CA ARG A 244 20.77 17.99 0.28
C ARG A 244 19.65 18.98 0.54
N LEU A 245 18.76 18.61 1.44
CA LEU A 245 17.87 19.55 2.09
C LEU A 245 18.84 20.51 2.79
N ASN A 246 19.10 21.66 2.17
CA ASN A 246 19.63 22.79 2.92
C ASN A 246 18.55 23.09 3.94
N LEU A 247 18.89 22.78 5.19
CA LEU A 247 18.18 23.22 6.37
C LEU A 247 18.11 24.76 6.39
#